data_cd495839fdb70ec1ac386d538cd2dace
#
_entry.id   cd495839fdb70ec1ac386d538cd2dace
#
_cell.length_a   1.000
_cell.length_b   1.000
_cell.length_c   1.000
_cell.angle_alpha   90.00
_cell.angle_beta   90.00
_cell.angle_gamma   90.00
#
_symmetry.space_group_name_H-M   'P 1'
#
loop_
_entity.id
_entity.type
_entity.pdbx_description
1 polymer ?
#
loop_
_entity_poly.entity_id
_entity_poly.type
_entity_poly.pdbx_seq_one_letter_code
_entity_poly.pdbx_strand_id
1 'polypeptide(L)'
;MLILTAALVMSVLGLIFGALLGVTGRVFKVPANEKAEALRECLPGANCGACGYPGCDGYAAAVADGKAEVGACAVGGPACAAKMGEIMGVSVNASARMVASVACQGYGDHCKPKAEYQGMTDCVAASMVNNGTKACQYACLGLGTCERACPFGAIHIDPIKQIAVVDEEKCQGCKKCVAACPQHVLSMRPAGRTVNVGCHNPEKGIALKEKCDRACIGCEACVKACNFGAIEMENGVPKIDYEKCVGCMACADACPTGAMQANFETRKEAYIDPSKCVGCTLCTKQCKFDAIEGALKQPHKVLGACTGCGLCAAKCPKDAITMRDRRAPRNKLDKVKKAPAAAKPAAPVAPKAPAESK
;
A
#
# COMPACT_ATOMS: atom_id res chain seq x y z
N MET A 1 -4.23 5.98 70.35
CA MET A 1 -3.26 7.07 70.14
C MET A 1 -2.44 6.91 68.87
N LEU A 2 -1.77 5.78 68.64
CA LEU A 2 -0.87 5.60 67.51
C LEU A 2 -1.56 5.72 66.13
N ILE A 3 -2.80 5.20 65.96
CA ILE A 3 -3.57 5.24 64.72
C ILE A 3 -4.01 6.68 64.41
N LEU A 4 -4.41 7.45 65.39
CA LEU A 4 -4.82 8.85 65.23
C LEU A 4 -3.63 9.74 64.84
N THR A 5 -2.45 9.51 65.41
CA THR A 5 -1.22 10.26 65.07
C THR A 5 -0.76 9.92 63.69
N ALA A 6 -0.81 8.65 63.28
CA ALA A 6 -0.48 8.22 61.89
C ALA A 6 -1.43 8.83 60.85
N ALA A 7 -2.74 8.82 61.10
CA ALA A 7 -3.73 9.44 60.25
C ALA A 7 -3.53 10.96 60.11
N LEU A 8 -3.19 11.64 61.20
CA LEU A 8 -2.94 13.07 61.18
C LEU A 8 -1.67 13.43 60.40
N VAL A 9 -0.58 12.65 60.55
CA VAL A 9 0.66 12.83 59.78
C VAL A 9 0.44 12.63 58.29
N MET A 10 -0.28 11.55 57.89
CA MET A 10 -0.58 11.28 56.48
C MET A 10 -1.46 12.37 55.89
N SER A 11 -2.44 12.89 56.63
CA SER A 11 -3.31 13.98 56.16
C SER A 11 -2.54 15.29 55.95
N VAL A 12 -1.65 15.65 56.90
CA VAL A 12 -0.80 16.83 56.76
C VAL A 12 0.17 16.72 55.60
N LEU A 13 0.83 15.55 55.42
CA LEU A 13 1.67 15.28 54.29
C LEU A 13 0.91 15.37 52.94
N GLY A 14 -0.29 14.80 52.88
CA GLY A 14 -1.15 14.89 51.70
C GLY A 14 -1.54 16.32 51.32
N LEU A 15 -1.87 17.15 52.34
CA LEU A 15 -2.15 18.56 52.13
C LEU A 15 -0.92 19.37 51.67
N ILE A 16 0.25 19.09 52.23
CA ILE A 16 1.51 19.76 51.81
C ILE A 16 1.85 19.38 50.34
N PHE A 17 1.82 18.09 50.00
CA PHE A 17 2.09 17.66 48.61
C PHE A 17 1.02 18.15 47.62
N GLY A 18 -0.25 18.14 48.02
CA GLY A 18 -1.34 18.67 47.18
C GLY A 18 -1.20 20.19 46.94
N ALA A 19 -0.85 20.95 47.97
CA ALA A 19 -0.58 22.37 47.83
C ALA A 19 0.67 22.65 46.96
N LEU A 20 1.74 21.87 47.16
CA LEU A 20 2.97 22.00 46.36
C LEU A 20 2.70 21.69 44.87
N LEU A 21 1.99 20.62 44.56
CA LEU A 21 1.58 20.29 43.21
C LEU A 21 0.64 21.34 42.59
N GLY A 22 -0.27 21.89 43.39
CA GLY A 22 -1.16 22.96 42.95
C GLY A 22 -0.41 24.27 42.61
N VAL A 23 0.58 24.63 43.41
CA VAL A 23 1.43 25.80 43.17
C VAL A 23 2.35 25.56 41.96
N THR A 24 3.02 24.42 41.90
CA THR A 24 3.88 24.09 40.77
C THR A 24 3.10 24.02 39.44
N GLY A 25 1.89 23.45 39.45
CA GLY A 25 1.01 23.42 38.28
C GLY A 25 0.57 24.80 37.78
N ARG A 26 0.50 25.81 38.68
CA ARG A 26 0.22 27.21 38.32
C ARG A 26 1.47 27.96 37.84
N VAL A 27 2.61 27.73 38.49
CA VAL A 27 3.88 28.42 38.16
C VAL A 27 4.47 27.90 36.84
N PHE A 28 4.39 26.58 36.61
CA PHE A 28 4.88 25.92 35.39
C PHE A 28 3.77 25.74 34.34
N LYS A 29 2.75 26.58 34.34
CA LYS A 29 1.73 26.54 33.28
C LYS A 29 2.38 26.87 31.95
N VAL A 30 2.55 25.88 31.10
CA VAL A 30 2.97 26.09 29.72
C VAL A 30 1.87 26.90 29.04
N PRO A 31 2.15 28.05 28.45
CA PRO A 31 1.13 28.84 27.74
C PRO A 31 0.57 27.97 26.63
N ALA A 32 -0.73 27.75 26.66
CA ALA A 32 -1.40 27.03 25.56
C ALA A 32 -1.21 27.85 24.28
N ASN A 33 -0.59 27.25 23.29
CA ASN A 33 -0.47 27.87 21.97
C ASN A 33 -1.79 27.65 21.25
N GLU A 34 -2.65 28.67 21.18
CA GLU A 34 -3.96 28.61 20.52
C GLU A 34 -3.89 28.05 19.11
N LYS A 35 -2.80 28.36 18.38
CA LYS A 35 -2.57 27.78 17.06
C LYS A 35 -2.30 26.26 17.12
N ALA A 36 -1.57 25.81 18.13
CA ALA A 36 -1.31 24.37 18.29
C ALA A 36 -2.59 23.61 18.64
N GLU A 37 -3.49 24.18 19.44
CA GLU A 37 -4.79 23.59 19.75
C GLU A 37 -5.68 23.51 18.51
N ALA A 38 -5.80 24.57 17.75
CA ALA A 38 -6.55 24.59 16.49
C ALA A 38 -6.00 23.57 15.48
N LEU A 39 -4.68 23.45 15.35
CA LEU A 39 -4.03 22.45 14.51
C LEU A 39 -4.28 21.04 15.04
N ARG A 40 -4.31 20.85 16.37
CA ARG A 40 -4.59 19.55 17.00
C ARG A 40 -6.00 19.05 16.70
N GLU A 41 -6.99 19.93 16.68
CA GLU A 41 -8.39 19.60 16.32
C GLU A 41 -8.54 19.12 14.87
N CYS A 42 -7.69 19.60 13.96
CA CYS A 42 -7.68 19.14 12.56
C CYS A 42 -7.07 17.74 12.41
N LEU A 43 -6.29 17.27 13.39
CA LEU A 43 -5.59 16.00 13.33
C LEU A 43 -6.48 14.82 13.77
N PRO A 44 -6.33 13.63 13.18
CA PRO A 44 -7.21 12.48 13.44
C PRO A 44 -7.05 11.84 14.83
N GLY A 45 -6.12 12.29 15.67
CA GLY A 45 -5.92 11.78 17.02
C GLY A 45 -5.32 10.37 17.12
N ALA A 46 -4.93 9.78 16.01
CA ALA A 46 -4.43 8.39 15.99
C ALA A 46 -3.09 8.17 16.68
N ASN A 47 -2.35 9.25 17.01
CA ASN A 47 -1.04 9.23 17.67
C ASN A 47 -0.06 8.17 17.09
N CYS A 48 -0.14 7.94 15.78
CA CYS A 48 0.55 6.84 15.10
C CYS A 48 2.06 7.09 14.89
N GLY A 49 2.53 8.35 15.03
CA GLY A 49 3.94 8.71 14.81
C GLY A 49 4.41 8.70 13.35
N ALA A 50 3.51 8.51 12.37
CA ALA A 50 3.86 8.43 10.94
C ALA A 50 4.48 9.71 10.37
N CYS A 51 4.15 10.85 10.96
CA CYS A 51 4.71 12.17 10.63
C CYS A 51 6.12 12.42 11.23
N GLY A 52 6.66 11.46 12.00
CA GLY A 52 7.96 11.57 12.66
C GLY A 52 7.91 12.23 14.05
N TYR A 53 6.74 12.57 14.56
CA TYR A 53 6.55 13.18 15.88
C TYR A 53 5.88 12.22 16.86
N PRO A 54 6.13 12.38 18.18
CA PRO A 54 5.65 11.45 19.21
C PRO A 54 4.14 11.60 19.53
N GLY A 55 3.32 11.79 18.50
CA GLY A 55 1.88 11.92 18.61
C GLY A 55 1.34 13.16 17.89
N CYS A 56 0.03 13.27 17.86
CA CYS A 56 -0.63 14.39 17.17
C CYS A 56 -0.39 15.73 17.87
N ASP A 57 -0.28 15.72 19.21
CA ASP A 57 0.01 16.94 19.99
C ASP A 57 1.43 17.45 19.68
N GLY A 58 2.42 16.56 19.64
CA GLY A 58 3.80 16.93 19.30
C GLY A 58 3.93 17.45 17.85
N TYR A 59 3.19 16.88 16.93
CA TYR A 59 3.16 17.37 15.54
C TYR A 59 2.47 18.73 15.43
N ALA A 60 1.31 18.92 16.09
CA ALA A 60 0.61 20.20 16.10
C ALA A 60 1.47 21.33 16.68
N ALA A 61 2.15 21.08 17.78
CA ALA A 61 3.09 22.05 18.38
C ALA A 61 4.26 22.36 17.46
N ALA A 62 4.85 21.37 16.82
CA ALA A 62 5.97 21.56 15.89
C ALA A 62 5.56 22.34 14.64
N VAL A 63 4.34 22.16 14.11
CA VAL A 63 3.79 22.96 13.02
C VAL A 63 3.53 24.39 13.46
N ALA A 64 2.94 24.60 14.64
CA ALA A 64 2.69 25.93 15.19
C ALA A 64 3.98 26.74 15.40
N ASP A 65 5.07 26.05 15.78
CA ASP A 65 6.41 26.63 15.92
C ASP A 65 7.17 26.79 14.59
N GLY A 66 6.62 26.36 13.47
CA GLY A 66 7.28 26.38 12.16
C GLY A 66 8.42 25.36 12.00
N LYS A 67 8.53 24.38 12.89
CA LYS A 67 9.57 23.32 12.87
C LYS A 67 9.18 22.11 12.03
N ALA A 68 7.89 21.97 11.68
CA ALA A 68 7.37 20.87 10.88
C ALA A 68 6.61 21.40 9.66
N GLU A 69 6.66 20.63 8.56
CA GLU A 69 5.89 20.92 7.36
C GLU A 69 4.39 20.71 7.59
N VAL A 70 3.59 21.64 7.07
CA VAL A 70 2.13 21.55 7.08
C VAL A 70 1.70 20.46 6.12
N GLY A 71 0.86 19.51 6.58
CA GLY A 71 0.34 18.42 5.74
C GLY A 71 1.16 17.13 5.75
N ALA A 72 2.19 16.98 6.59
CA ALA A 72 2.95 15.74 6.73
C ALA A 72 2.16 14.60 7.40
N CYS A 73 0.92 14.84 7.88
CA CYS A 73 0.08 13.81 8.47
C CYS A 73 -0.54 12.92 7.40
N ALA A 74 0.05 11.73 7.16
CA ALA A 74 -0.46 10.76 6.19
C ALA A 74 -1.89 10.26 6.51
N VAL A 75 -2.21 10.11 7.81
CA VAL A 75 -3.51 9.63 8.28
C VAL A 75 -4.61 10.69 8.14
N GLY A 76 -4.28 11.97 8.33
CA GLY A 76 -5.21 13.08 8.16
C GLY A 76 -5.60 13.32 6.69
N GLY A 77 -4.74 12.94 5.79
CA GLY A 77 -4.96 13.09 4.35
C GLY A 77 -5.10 14.52 3.86
N PRO A 78 -5.59 14.70 2.61
CA PRO A 78 -5.70 16.02 1.98
C PRO A 78 -6.59 17.01 2.72
N ALA A 79 -7.70 16.54 3.31
CA ALA A 79 -8.64 17.40 4.00
C ALA A 79 -8.04 18.02 5.28
N CYS A 80 -7.28 17.22 6.04
CA CYS A 80 -6.57 17.72 7.22
C CYS A 80 -5.45 18.70 6.80
N ALA A 81 -4.68 18.35 5.76
CA ALA A 81 -3.63 19.21 5.23
C ALA A 81 -4.16 20.60 4.79
N ALA A 82 -5.32 20.63 4.11
CA ALA A 82 -5.96 21.87 3.69
C ALA A 82 -6.35 22.75 4.89
N LYS A 83 -7.03 22.17 5.89
CA LYS A 83 -7.42 22.90 7.11
C LYS A 83 -6.22 23.43 7.89
N MET A 84 -5.16 22.61 8.02
CA MET A 84 -3.92 23.06 8.64
C MET A 84 -3.26 24.19 7.85
N GLY A 85 -3.32 24.14 6.52
CA GLY A 85 -2.85 25.19 5.63
C GLY A 85 -3.60 26.51 5.83
N GLU A 86 -4.92 26.47 5.98
CA GLU A 86 -5.76 27.64 6.29
C GLU A 86 -5.35 28.28 7.63
N ILE A 87 -5.15 27.50 8.68
CA ILE A 87 -4.74 28.00 10.01
C ILE A 87 -3.35 28.62 9.95
N MET A 88 -2.43 28.04 9.17
CA MET A 88 -1.05 28.51 9.06
C MET A 88 -0.85 29.57 7.98
N GLY A 89 -1.89 29.84 7.15
CA GLY A 89 -1.81 30.81 6.04
C GLY A 89 -0.91 30.34 4.89
N VAL A 90 -0.72 29.03 4.69
CA VAL A 90 0.11 28.46 3.63
C VAL A 90 -0.72 27.57 2.70
N SER A 91 -0.43 27.63 1.40
CA SER A 91 -1.04 26.71 0.44
C SER A 91 -0.37 25.33 0.53
N VAL A 92 -1.13 24.31 0.83
CA VAL A 92 -0.62 22.93 0.90
C VAL A 92 -1.11 22.15 -0.32
N ASN A 93 -0.18 21.63 -1.11
CA ASN A 93 -0.53 20.69 -2.16
C ASN A 93 -0.92 19.34 -1.52
N ALA A 94 -2.17 18.98 -1.65
CA ALA A 94 -2.68 17.72 -1.16
C ALA A 94 -2.01 16.55 -1.92
N SER A 95 -1.13 15.82 -1.25
CA SER A 95 -0.56 14.60 -1.80
C SER A 95 -1.61 13.48 -1.88
N ALA A 96 -1.51 12.63 -2.90
CA ALA A 96 -2.41 11.50 -3.04
C ALA A 96 -2.34 10.59 -1.79
N ARG A 97 -3.50 10.06 -1.38
CA ARG A 97 -3.56 9.09 -0.28
C ARG A 97 -2.65 7.90 -0.58
N MET A 98 -1.76 7.58 0.33
CA MET A 98 -0.83 6.46 0.21
C MET A 98 -1.36 5.24 0.96
N VAL A 99 -1.17 4.05 0.39
CA VAL A 99 -1.52 2.77 1.01
C VAL A 99 -0.33 1.81 0.95
N ALA A 100 -0.28 0.88 1.89
CA ALA A 100 0.73 -0.18 1.87
C ALA A 100 0.45 -1.16 0.72
N SER A 101 1.50 -1.68 0.11
CA SER A 101 1.45 -2.69 -0.94
C SER A 101 2.42 -3.82 -0.62
N VAL A 102 2.01 -5.05 -0.91
CA VAL A 102 2.83 -6.26 -0.64
C VAL A 102 3.54 -6.67 -1.92
N ALA A 103 4.86 -6.59 -1.94
CA ALA A 103 5.70 -6.98 -3.07
C ALA A 103 6.13 -8.46 -2.96
N CYS A 104 5.16 -9.35 -2.74
CA CYS A 104 5.38 -10.80 -2.71
C CYS A 104 4.13 -11.55 -3.15
N GLN A 105 4.32 -12.53 -4.04
CA GLN A 105 3.30 -13.46 -4.51
C GLN A 105 3.71 -14.93 -4.24
N GLY A 106 4.69 -15.13 -3.36
CA GLY A 106 5.20 -16.45 -3.00
C GLY A 106 4.30 -17.17 -2.00
N TYR A 107 3.07 -17.52 -2.42
CA TYR A 107 2.09 -18.26 -1.63
C TYR A 107 1.81 -19.63 -2.23
N GLY A 108 1.34 -20.57 -1.42
CA GLY A 108 1.00 -21.92 -1.84
C GLY A 108 2.12 -22.56 -2.66
N ASP A 109 1.77 -23.15 -3.80
CA ASP A 109 2.71 -23.84 -4.69
C ASP A 109 3.63 -22.90 -5.49
N HIS A 110 3.41 -21.57 -5.42
CA HIS A 110 4.20 -20.60 -6.17
C HIS A 110 5.62 -20.42 -5.63
N CYS A 111 5.82 -20.61 -4.32
CA CYS A 111 7.14 -20.55 -3.71
C CYS A 111 7.43 -21.85 -2.96
N LYS A 112 8.47 -22.56 -3.38
CA LYS A 112 8.84 -23.83 -2.76
C LYS A 112 9.13 -23.67 -1.27
N PRO A 113 8.69 -24.59 -0.41
CA PRO A 113 9.13 -24.63 0.97
C PRO A 113 10.62 -25.04 1.02
N LYS A 114 11.33 -24.50 2.01
CA LYS A 114 12.74 -24.81 2.27
C LYS A 114 12.90 -25.60 3.56
N ALA A 115 12.14 -25.22 4.58
CA ALA A 115 12.17 -25.81 5.91
C ALA A 115 10.83 -25.60 6.61
N GLU A 116 10.56 -26.36 7.64
CA GLU A 116 9.47 -26.16 8.58
C GLU A 116 9.98 -25.34 9.76
N TYR A 117 9.29 -24.27 10.11
CA TYR A 117 9.64 -23.41 11.23
C TYR A 117 8.81 -23.78 12.46
N GLN A 118 9.49 -24.17 13.53
CA GLN A 118 8.88 -24.44 14.84
C GLN A 118 9.43 -23.41 15.83
N GLY A 119 8.63 -22.42 16.16
CA GLY A 119 9.04 -21.33 17.04
C GLY A 119 7.93 -20.30 17.24
N MET A 120 8.28 -19.13 17.75
CA MET A 120 7.34 -18.04 17.96
C MET A 120 6.74 -17.58 16.63
N THR A 121 5.43 -17.33 16.61
CA THR A 121 4.72 -16.79 15.44
C THR A 121 5.09 -15.31 15.23
N ASP A 122 6.34 -15.09 14.81
CA ASP A 122 6.90 -13.75 14.57
C ASP A 122 7.89 -13.79 13.42
N CYS A 123 7.77 -12.80 12.48
CA CYS A 123 8.62 -12.74 11.30
C CYS A 123 10.08 -12.38 11.65
N VAL A 124 10.31 -11.59 12.69
CA VAL A 124 11.67 -11.22 13.10
C VAL A 124 12.40 -12.45 13.63
N ALA A 125 11.76 -13.20 14.53
CA ALA A 125 12.32 -14.44 15.06
C ALA A 125 12.58 -15.47 13.94
N ALA A 126 11.62 -15.67 13.04
CA ALA A 126 11.77 -16.62 11.94
C ALA A 126 12.83 -16.19 10.91
N SER A 127 13.03 -14.88 10.69
CA SER A 127 14.08 -14.38 9.80
C SER A 127 15.50 -14.67 10.30
N MET A 128 15.68 -14.74 11.62
CA MET A 128 16.96 -15.11 12.25
C MET A 128 17.27 -16.60 12.11
N VAL A 129 16.22 -17.43 11.95
CA VAL A 129 16.38 -18.88 11.78
C VAL A 129 16.32 -19.22 10.29
N ASN A 130 17.50 -19.35 9.68
CA ASN A 130 17.67 -19.74 8.27
C ASN A 130 16.83 -18.88 7.28
N ASN A 131 16.54 -17.63 7.63
CA ASN A 131 15.71 -16.70 6.86
C ASN A 131 14.31 -17.25 6.49
N GLY A 132 13.69 -18.01 7.42
CA GLY A 132 12.33 -18.51 7.32
C GLY A 132 12.16 -19.79 6.50
N THR A 133 10.92 -20.10 6.16
CA THR A 133 10.45 -21.39 5.64
C THR A 133 10.47 -21.50 4.10
N LYS A 134 10.62 -20.38 3.38
CA LYS A 134 10.47 -20.34 1.91
C LYS A 134 11.83 -20.36 1.20
N ALA A 135 11.89 -20.99 0.03
CA ALA A 135 13.11 -21.05 -0.78
C ALA A 135 13.59 -19.68 -1.27
N CYS A 136 12.68 -18.72 -1.43
CA CYS A 136 13.00 -17.33 -1.71
C CYS A 136 13.33 -16.61 -0.40
N GLN A 137 14.56 -16.15 -0.23
CA GLN A 137 15.01 -15.45 0.98
C GLN A 137 14.41 -14.05 1.17
N TYR A 138 13.76 -13.52 0.14
CA TYR A 138 13.06 -12.23 0.16
C TYR A 138 11.54 -12.40 0.31
N ALA A 139 11.03 -13.61 0.51
CA ALA A 139 9.60 -13.86 0.55
C ALA A 139 8.95 -13.36 1.84
N CYS A 140 7.67 -13.02 1.77
CA CYS A 140 6.83 -12.82 2.95
C CYS A 140 6.78 -14.12 3.77
N LEU A 141 7.09 -14.05 5.07
CA LEU A 141 7.10 -15.20 5.96
C LEU A 141 5.69 -15.58 6.45
N GLY A 142 4.73 -14.68 6.39
CA GLY A 142 3.34 -14.97 6.74
C GLY A 142 3.05 -15.15 8.23
N LEU A 143 3.93 -14.65 9.14
CA LEU A 143 3.79 -14.84 10.59
C LEU A 143 3.18 -13.63 11.33
N GLY A 144 2.62 -12.64 10.62
CA GLY A 144 1.74 -11.64 11.18
C GLY A 144 2.40 -10.48 11.93
N THR A 145 3.73 -10.28 11.89
CA THR A 145 4.37 -9.14 12.56
C THR A 145 3.83 -7.79 12.06
N CYS A 146 3.58 -7.66 10.74
CA CYS A 146 2.97 -6.46 10.15
C CYS A 146 1.50 -6.28 10.54
N GLU A 147 0.75 -7.37 10.72
CA GLU A 147 -0.64 -7.38 11.17
C GLU A 147 -0.74 -6.84 12.62
N ARG A 148 0.09 -7.36 13.53
CA ARG A 148 0.16 -6.88 14.91
C ARG A 148 0.62 -5.42 15.03
N ALA A 149 1.47 -4.97 14.10
CA ALA A 149 1.94 -3.58 14.08
C ALA A 149 0.91 -2.59 13.53
N CYS A 150 -0.18 -3.05 12.91
CA CYS A 150 -1.18 -2.19 12.27
C CYS A 150 -2.26 -1.74 13.27
N PRO A 151 -2.31 -0.46 13.67
CA PRO A 151 -3.32 0.02 14.60
C PRO A 151 -4.73 0.15 13.99
N PHE A 152 -4.84 0.01 12.67
CA PHE A 152 -6.10 0.21 11.93
C PHE A 152 -6.71 -1.11 11.44
N GLY A 153 -6.10 -2.26 11.72
CA GLY A 153 -6.57 -3.56 11.23
C GLY A 153 -6.62 -3.66 9.70
N ALA A 154 -5.79 -2.86 9.01
CA ALA A 154 -5.78 -2.74 7.56
C ALA A 154 -4.90 -3.79 6.85
N ILE A 155 -4.18 -4.61 7.60
CA ILE A 155 -3.32 -5.67 7.06
C ILE A 155 -3.54 -6.92 7.88
N HIS A 156 -3.67 -8.04 7.20
CA HIS A 156 -3.84 -9.36 7.81
C HIS A 156 -3.07 -10.42 7.02
N ILE A 157 -2.84 -11.55 7.61
CA ILE A 157 -2.28 -12.71 6.92
C ILE A 157 -3.43 -13.54 6.35
N ASP A 158 -3.44 -13.71 5.03
CA ASP A 158 -4.40 -14.58 4.36
C ASP A 158 -4.15 -16.03 4.81
N PRO A 159 -5.15 -16.73 5.40
CA PRO A 159 -4.97 -18.07 5.97
C PRO A 159 -4.65 -19.14 4.91
N ILE A 160 -5.05 -18.92 3.66
CA ILE A 160 -4.80 -19.84 2.55
C ILE A 160 -3.46 -19.54 1.89
N LYS A 161 -3.22 -18.27 1.57
CA LYS A 161 -2.00 -17.84 0.88
C LYS A 161 -0.79 -17.73 1.79
N GLN A 162 -0.99 -17.60 3.10
CA GLN A 162 0.08 -17.39 4.08
C GLN A 162 1.05 -16.26 3.70
N ILE A 163 0.49 -15.17 3.21
CA ILE A 163 1.16 -13.89 2.95
C ILE A 163 0.29 -12.74 3.45
N ALA A 164 0.92 -11.61 3.68
CA ALA A 164 0.21 -10.39 4.06
C ALA A 164 -0.70 -9.90 2.93
N VAL A 165 -1.90 -9.46 3.28
CA VAL A 165 -2.87 -8.80 2.39
C VAL A 165 -3.27 -7.48 3.03
N VAL A 166 -3.36 -6.44 2.23
CA VAL A 166 -3.72 -5.09 2.67
C VAL A 166 -5.12 -4.72 2.19
N ASP A 167 -5.96 -4.31 3.12
CA ASP A 167 -7.23 -3.66 2.86
C ASP A 167 -6.96 -2.17 2.60
N GLU A 168 -7.08 -1.75 1.35
CA GLU A 168 -6.80 -0.36 0.96
C GLU A 168 -7.77 0.64 1.56
N GLU A 169 -9.02 0.25 1.83
CA GLU A 169 -10.04 1.15 2.39
C GLU A 169 -9.70 1.52 3.83
N LYS A 170 -9.25 0.54 4.61
CA LYS A 170 -8.82 0.73 6.01
C LYS A 170 -7.42 1.31 6.15
N CYS A 171 -6.57 1.14 5.15
CA CYS A 171 -5.17 1.56 5.24
C CYS A 171 -5.04 3.09 5.29
N GLN A 172 -4.42 3.60 6.35
CA GLN A 172 -4.19 5.03 6.56
C GLN A 172 -2.78 5.49 6.17
N GLY A 173 -1.96 4.64 5.54
CA GLY A 173 -0.64 5.02 5.06
C GLY A 173 0.40 5.32 6.15
N CYS A 174 0.21 4.86 7.38
CA CYS A 174 1.05 5.20 8.53
C CYS A 174 2.45 4.55 8.53
N LYS A 175 2.78 3.70 7.58
CA LYS A 175 4.08 3.02 7.39
C LYS A 175 4.53 2.08 8.52
N LYS A 176 3.78 1.88 9.61
CA LYS A 176 4.18 0.99 10.72
C LYS A 176 4.45 -0.44 10.26
N CYS A 177 3.61 -0.98 9.37
CA CYS A 177 3.80 -2.32 8.80
C CYS A 177 5.07 -2.42 7.93
N VAL A 178 5.43 -1.35 7.22
CA VAL A 178 6.67 -1.27 6.42
C VAL A 178 7.89 -1.33 7.33
N ALA A 179 7.91 -0.53 8.41
CA ALA A 179 9.00 -0.52 9.38
C ALA A 179 9.13 -1.83 10.17
N ALA A 180 7.99 -2.51 10.46
CA ALA A 180 7.98 -3.76 11.20
C ALA A 180 8.36 -5.00 10.38
N CYS A 181 8.44 -4.90 9.05
CA CYS A 181 8.69 -6.05 8.18
C CYS A 181 10.17 -6.36 8.04
N PRO A 182 10.70 -7.47 8.59
CA PRO A 182 12.13 -7.81 8.48
C PRO A 182 12.53 -8.21 7.06
N GLN A 183 11.58 -8.63 6.24
CA GLN A 183 11.82 -9.02 4.85
C GLN A 183 11.64 -7.85 3.87
N HIS A 184 11.27 -6.66 4.34
CA HIS A 184 11.04 -5.45 3.51
C HIS A 184 10.10 -5.67 2.31
N VAL A 185 9.14 -6.60 2.43
CA VAL A 185 8.18 -6.91 1.35
C VAL A 185 7.07 -5.87 1.20
N LEU A 186 7.00 -4.90 2.12
CA LEU A 186 5.98 -3.87 2.14
C LEU A 186 6.55 -2.55 1.65
N SER A 187 5.84 -1.90 0.75
CA SER A 187 6.15 -0.58 0.23
C SER A 187 4.90 0.30 0.22
N MET A 188 5.07 1.60 0.01
CA MET A 188 3.93 2.53 -0.10
C MET A 188 3.66 2.84 -1.56
N ARG A 189 2.37 2.89 -1.92
CA ARG A 189 1.91 3.34 -3.24
C ARG A 189 0.68 4.25 -3.12
N PRO A 190 0.38 5.07 -4.11
CA PRO A 190 -0.89 5.81 -4.13
C PRO A 190 -2.09 4.86 -4.17
N ALA A 191 -3.14 5.18 -3.42
CA ALA A 191 -4.38 4.41 -3.39
C ALA A 191 -5.07 4.38 -4.75
N GLY A 192 -5.86 3.33 -5.00
CA GLY A 192 -6.65 3.18 -6.23
C GLY A 192 -5.82 2.89 -7.49
N ARG A 193 -4.50 2.63 -7.37
CA ARG A 193 -3.70 2.25 -8.53
C ARG A 193 -3.95 0.80 -8.91
N THR A 194 -4.23 0.57 -10.17
CA THR A 194 -4.60 -0.73 -10.73
C THR A 194 -3.42 -1.66 -11.01
N VAL A 195 -2.20 -1.13 -11.01
CA VAL A 195 -0.96 -1.87 -11.29
C VAL A 195 0.03 -1.69 -10.16
N ASN A 196 0.67 -2.77 -9.74
CA ASN A 196 1.75 -2.77 -8.74
C ASN A 196 2.82 -3.83 -9.04
N VAL A 197 3.94 -3.74 -8.36
CA VAL A 197 5.03 -4.71 -8.43
C VAL A 197 4.81 -5.75 -7.34
N GLY A 198 4.60 -7.00 -7.71
CA GLY A 198 4.34 -8.12 -6.80
C GLY A 198 5.58 -8.94 -6.44
N CYS A 199 6.79 -8.42 -6.66
CA CYS A 199 8.04 -9.08 -6.29
C CYS A 199 9.13 -8.03 -6.09
N HIS A 200 9.90 -8.13 -5.01
CA HIS A 200 11.02 -7.23 -4.70
C HIS A 200 12.37 -7.96 -4.62
N ASN A 201 12.42 -9.24 -5.02
CA ASN A 201 13.66 -10.02 -5.05
C ASN A 201 14.64 -9.43 -6.09
N PRO A 202 15.85 -8.97 -5.68
CA PRO A 202 16.83 -8.38 -6.58
C PRO A 202 17.62 -9.41 -7.41
N GLU A 203 17.52 -10.70 -7.09
CA GLU A 203 18.16 -11.77 -7.88
C GLU A 203 17.59 -11.79 -9.29
N LYS A 204 18.41 -12.16 -10.26
CA LYS A 204 18.05 -12.18 -11.69
C LYS A 204 18.15 -13.58 -12.27
N GLY A 205 17.46 -13.78 -13.36
CA GLY A 205 17.59 -14.97 -14.18
C GLY A 205 16.47 -16.00 -14.02
N ILE A 206 16.45 -16.96 -14.93
CA ILE A 206 15.40 -17.97 -15.06
C ILE A 206 15.42 -18.96 -13.89
N ALA A 207 16.59 -19.21 -13.27
CA ALA A 207 16.74 -20.10 -12.12
C ALA A 207 15.89 -19.69 -10.91
N LEU A 208 15.50 -18.42 -10.81
CA LEU A 208 14.55 -17.98 -9.78
C LEU A 208 13.19 -18.64 -9.86
N LYS A 209 12.77 -19.10 -11.05
CA LYS A 209 11.51 -19.84 -11.23
C LYS A 209 11.50 -21.17 -10.50
N GLU A 210 12.68 -21.73 -10.24
CA GLU A 210 12.79 -22.98 -9.45
C GLU A 210 12.47 -22.74 -7.97
N LYS A 211 12.74 -21.52 -7.46
CA LYS A 211 12.42 -21.09 -6.08
C LYS A 211 10.99 -20.58 -5.99
N CYS A 212 10.58 -19.74 -6.97
CA CYS A 212 9.26 -19.11 -7.02
C CYS A 212 8.86 -18.81 -8.48
N ASP A 213 7.77 -19.38 -8.96
CA ASP A 213 7.31 -19.23 -10.36
C ASP A 213 6.75 -17.80 -10.64
N ARG A 214 6.43 -17.05 -9.59
CA ARG A 214 5.97 -15.65 -9.63
C ARG A 214 7.10 -14.63 -9.43
N ALA A 215 8.36 -15.08 -9.33
CA ALA A 215 9.49 -14.19 -9.13
C ALA A 215 9.73 -13.28 -10.32
N CYS A 216 10.17 -12.05 -10.05
CA CYS A 216 10.69 -11.16 -11.09
C CYS A 216 12.07 -11.67 -11.53
N ILE A 217 12.21 -12.01 -12.81
CA ILE A 217 13.46 -12.52 -13.39
C ILE A 217 14.36 -11.43 -13.96
N GLY A 218 13.99 -10.14 -13.82
CA GLY A 218 14.76 -9.02 -14.33
C GLY A 218 14.79 -8.90 -15.86
N CYS A 219 13.78 -9.41 -16.56
CA CYS A 219 13.75 -9.49 -18.04
C CYS A 219 13.41 -8.17 -18.76
N GLU A 220 13.06 -7.11 -18.01
CA GLU A 220 12.73 -5.77 -18.54
C GLU A 220 11.54 -5.71 -19.52
N ALA A 221 10.78 -6.79 -19.67
CA ALA A 221 9.62 -6.81 -20.57
C ALA A 221 8.56 -5.76 -20.18
N CYS A 222 8.39 -5.48 -18.89
CA CYS A 222 7.48 -4.44 -18.38
C CYS A 222 7.96 -3.02 -18.74
N VAL A 223 9.26 -2.77 -18.73
CA VAL A 223 9.87 -1.48 -19.14
C VAL A 223 9.61 -1.25 -20.62
N LYS A 224 9.94 -2.24 -21.47
CA LYS A 224 9.74 -2.19 -22.94
C LYS A 224 8.27 -2.03 -23.32
N ALA A 225 7.35 -2.63 -22.56
CA ALA A 225 5.91 -2.51 -22.80
C ALA A 225 5.29 -1.19 -22.31
N CYS A 226 6.05 -0.38 -21.55
CA CYS A 226 5.55 0.87 -21.00
C CYS A 226 5.77 2.05 -21.95
N ASN A 227 4.78 2.36 -22.78
CA ASN A 227 4.84 3.49 -23.73
C ASN A 227 4.78 4.88 -23.05
N PHE A 228 4.74 4.92 -21.71
CA PHE A 228 4.68 6.16 -20.92
C PHE A 228 5.99 6.46 -20.19
N GLY A 229 7.00 5.57 -20.27
CA GLY A 229 8.24 5.73 -19.51
C GLY A 229 8.04 5.74 -17.99
N ALA A 230 6.99 5.06 -17.51
CA ALA A 230 6.62 5.03 -16.10
C ALA A 230 7.26 3.87 -15.32
N ILE A 231 8.14 3.08 -15.92
CA ILE A 231 8.76 1.93 -15.27
C ILE A 231 10.26 1.96 -15.53
N GLU A 232 11.01 1.93 -14.45
CA GLU A 232 12.47 1.84 -14.45
C GLU A 232 12.93 0.62 -13.64
N MET A 233 14.12 0.10 -13.92
CA MET A 233 14.70 -0.98 -13.12
C MET A 233 15.59 -0.39 -12.04
N GLU A 234 15.26 -0.64 -10.78
CA GLU A 234 16.06 -0.26 -9.61
C GLU A 234 16.46 -1.52 -8.86
N ASN A 235 17.76 -1.73 -8.64
CA ASN A 235 18.30 -2.92 -7.97
C ASN A 235 17.78 -4.26 -8.53
N GLY A 236 17.58 -4.35 -9.85
CA GLY A 236 17.08 -5.57 -10.49
C GLY A 236 15.57 -5.78 -10.46
N VAL A 237 14.82 -4.88 -9.84
CA VAL A 237 13.36 -4.94 -9.68
C VAL A 237 12.73 -3.74 -10.39
N PRO A 238 11.57 -3.90 -11.07
CA PRO A 238 10.87 -2.78 -11.67
C PRO A 238 10.29 -1.87 -10.59
N LYS A 239 10.46 -0.56 -10.76
CA LYS A 239 9.84 0.49 -9.97
C LYS A 239 8.90 1.29 -10.85
N ILE A 240 7.69 1.57 -10.34
CA ILE A 240 6.66 2.31 -11.07
C ILE A 240 6.66 3.75 -10.58
N ASP A 241 6.84 4.67 -11.51
CA ASP A 241 6.53 6.08 -11.32
C ASP A 241 5.02 6.29 -11.50
N TYR A 242 4.32 6.45 -10.40
CA TYR A 242 2.86 6.58 -10.41
C TYR A 242 2.36 7.95 -10.89
N GLU A 243 3.21 8.94 -11.06
CA GLU A 243 2.85 10.22 -11.68
C GLU A 243 2.71 10.05 -13.21
N LYS A 244 3.62 9.28 -13.81
CA LYS A 244 3.59 8.95 -15.24
C LYS A 244 2.66 7.78 -15.57
N CYS A 245 2.34 6.92 -14.60
CA CYS A 245 1.57 5.71 -14.83
C CYS A 245 0.07 6.01 -15.01
N VAL A 246 -0.47 5.66 -16.15
CA VAL A 246 -1.90 5.81 -16.51
C VAL A 246 -2.75 4.57 -16.22
N GLY A 247 -2.20 3.52 -15.61
CA GLY A 247 -2.94 2.31 -15.25
C GLY A 247 -3.38 1.43 -16.44
N CYS A 248 -2.73 1.52 -17.59
CA CYS A 248 -3.12 0.79 -18.80
C CYS A 248 -2.87 -0.74 -18.77
N MET A 249 -2.18 -1.24 -17.75
CA MET A 249 -1.89 -2.67 -17.48
C MET A 249 -1.03 -3.38 -18.56
N ALA A 250 -0.48 -2.68 -19.55
CA ALA A 250 0.34 -3.29 -20.62
C ALA A 250 1.58 -4.00 -20.06
N CYS A 251 2.19 -3.47 -19.02
CA CYS A 251 3.33 -4.08 -18.33
C CYS A 251 2.98 -5.41 -17.63
N ALA A 252 1.76 -5.55 -17.12
CA ALA A 252 1.29 -6.80 -16.53
C ALA A 252 0.98 -7.86 -17.62
N ASP A 253 0.40 -7.44 -18.75
CA ASP A 253 0.20 -8.32 -19.92
C ASP A 253 1.54 -8.85 -20.48
N ALA A 254 2.58 -8.02 -20.45
CA ALA A 254 3.90 -8.39 -20.98
C ALA A 254 4.74 -9.22 -20.00
N CYS A 255 4.38 -9.27 -18.71
CA CYS A 255 5.16 -9.95 -17.71
C CYS A 255 5.08 -11.49 -17.83
N PRO A 256 6.18 -12.21 -18.09
CA PRO A 256 6.14 -13.65 -18.33
C PRO A 256 5.91 -14.48 -17.05
N THR A 257 6.19 -13.91 -15.87
CA THR A 257 6.02 -14.58 -14.56
C THR A 257 4.81 -14.06 -13.79
N GLY A 258 4.17 -12.98 -14.25
CA GLY A 258 3.12 -12.30 -13.49
C GLY A 258 3.62 -11.54 -12.27
N ALA A 259 4.94 -11.24 -12.18
CA ALA A 259 5.51 -10.41 -11.12
C ALA A 259 4.94 -8.98 -11.14
N MET A 260 4.53 -8.48 -12.31
CA MET A 260 3.71 -7.27 -12.42
C MET A 260 2.25 -7.64 -12.21
N GLN A 261 1.67 -7.15 -11.12
CA GLN A 261 0.26 -7.38 -10.78
C GLN A 261 -0.62 -6.30 -11.37
N ALA A 262 -1.80 -6.68 -11.84
CA ALA A 262 -2.85 -5.76 -12.24
C ALA A 262 -4.23 -6.32 -11.91
N ASN A 263 -5.16 -5.44 -11.56
CA ASN A 263 -6.56 -5.81 -11.45
C ASN A 263 -7.22 -5.71 -12.85
N PHE A 264 -7.19 -6.81 -13.59
CA PHE A 264 -7.74 -6.86 -14.95
C PHE A 264 -9.26 -6.74 -15.01
N GLU A 265 -9.97 -6.98 -13.92
CA GLU A 265 -11.43 -6.81 -13.83
C GLU A 265 -11.84 -5.34 -13.97
N THR A 266 -10.97 -4.43 -13.53
CA THR A 266 -11.18 -2.98 -13.65
C THR A 266 -10.73 -2.41 -14.99
N ARG A 267 -10.27 -3.26 -15.92
CA ARG A 267 -9.75 -2.82 -17.21
C ARG A 267 -10.85 -2.25 -18.08
N LYS A 268 -10.61 -1.05 -18.57
CA LYS A 268 -11.51 -0.35 -19.51
C LYS A 268 -11.04 -0.50 -20.93
N GLU A 269 -11.95 -0.25 -21.86
CA GLU A 269 -11.65 -0.06 -23.29
C GLU A 269 -12.37 1.17 -23.81
N ALA A 270 -11.76 1.83 -24.79
CA ALA A 270 -12.40 2.97 -25.44
C ALA A 270 -13.49 2.47 -26.39
N TYR A 271 -14.60 3.17 -26.42
CA TYR A 271 -15.66 3.00 -27.40
C TYR A 271 -15.88 4.33 -28.12
N ILE A 272 -15.86 4.31 -29.45
CA ILE A 272 -16.12 5.49 -30.28
C ILE A 272 -17.54 5.41 -30.81
N ASP A 273 -18.35 6.42 -30.48
CA ASP A 273 -19.71 6.57 -31.00
C ASP A 273 -19.65 7.07 -32.45
N PRO A 274 -20.08 6.24 -33.42
CA PRO A 274 -20.02 6.64 -34.82
C PRO A 274 -20.88 7.87 -35.17
N SER A 275 -21.98 8.10 -34.42
CA SER A 275 -22.89 9.21 -34.65
C SER A 275 -22.30 10.56 -34.24
N LYS A 276 -21.37 10.58 -33.29
CA LYS A 276 -20.70 11.78 -32.79
C LYS A 276 -19.32 11.97 -33.40
N CYS A 277 -18.75 10.91 -34.00
CA CYS A 277 -17.40 10.94 -34.53
C CYS A 277 -17.33 11.66 -35.87
N VAL A 278 -16.60 12.77 -35.93
CA VAL A 278 -16.40 13.58 -37.15
C VAL A 278 -15.18 13.16 -37.97
N GLY A 279 -14.46 12.11 -37.59
CA GLY A 279 -13.31 11.61 -38.31
C GLY A 279 -12.10 12.57 -38.32
N CYS A 280 -11.84 13.28 -37.23
CA CYS A 280 -10.76 14.29 -37.13
C CYS A 280 -9.35 13.68 -36.94
N THR A 281 -9.21 12.39 -36.79
CA THR A 281 -7.94 11.64 -36.61
C THR A 281 -7.13 11.95 -35.36
N LEU A 282 -7.57 12.82 -34.45
CA LEU A 282 -6.83 13.16 -33.23
C LEU A 282 -6.62 11.95 -32.31
N CYS A 283 -7.60 11.07 -32.21
CA CYS A 283 -7.52 9.87 -31.39
C CYS A 283 -6.50 8.84 -31.91
N THR A 284 -6.34 8.71 -33.24
CA THR A 284 -5.32 7.81 -33.82
C THR A 284 -3.91 8.33 -33.53
N LYS A 285 -3.67 9.64 -33.71
CA LYS A 285 -2.39 10.28 -33.39
C LYS A 285 -2.02 10.20 -31.92
N GLN A 286 -3.03 10.18 -31.03
CA GLN A 286 -2.84 10.11 -29.58
C GLN A 286 -2.66 8.66 -29.07
N CYS A 287 -3.03 7.65 -29.86
CA CYS A 287 -2.99 6.27 -29.43
C CYS A 287 -1.55 5.73 -29.48
N LYS A 288 -0.93 5.52 -28.31
CA LYS A 288 0.42 4.94 -28.19
C LYS A 288 0.47 3.43 -28.41
N PHE A 289 -0.67 2.78 -28.70
CA PHE A 289 -0.80 1.34 -28.89
C PHE A 289 -1.36 0.97 -30.27
N ASP A 290 -1.48 1.94 -31.17
CA ASP A 290 -2.03 1.78 -32.51
C ASP A 290 -3.36 1.03 -32.54
N ALA A 291 -4.17 1.27 -31.50
CA ALA A 291 -5.42 0.56 -31.26
C ALA A 291 -6.66 1.28 -31.85
N ILE A 292 -6.48 2.28 -32.67
CA ILE A 292 -7.58 3.03 -33.31
C ILE A 292 -7.30 3.12 -34.81
N GLU A 293 -8.26 2.66 -35.59
CA GLU A 293 -8.24 2.70 -37.05
C GLU A 293 -9.35 3.63 -37.54
N GLY A 294 -9.07 4.35 -38.62
CA GLY A 294 -10.04 5.21 -39.29
C GLY A 294 -9.39 6.23 -40.20
N ALA A 295 -10.14 6.68 -41.20
CA ALA A 295 -9.71 7.69 -42.18
C ALA A 295 -10.30 9.08 -41.84
N LEU A 296 -9.73 10.12 -42.45
CA LEU A 296 -10.23 11.49 -42.32
C LEU A 296 -11.68 11.58 -42.82
N LYS A 297 -12.54 12.25 -42.05
CA LYS A 297 -13.98 12.42 -42.27
C LYS A 297 -14.79 11.10 -42.23
N GLN A 298 -14.22 10.02 -41.71
CA GLN A 298 -14.94 8.76 -41.44
C GLN A 298 -14.92 8.43 -39.94
N PRO A 299 -15.99 7.76 -39.44
CA PRO A 299 -15.99 7.33 -38.05
C PRO A 299 -14.84 6.35 -37.76
N HIS A 300 -14.12 6.59 -36.66
CA HIS A 300 -13.00 5.74 -36.26
C HIS A 300 -13.50 4.53 -35.47
N LYS A 301 -12.72 3.45 -35.48
CA LYS A 301 -13.01 2.19 -34.79
C LYS A 301 -11.87 1.82 -33.85
N VAL A 302 -12.21 1.32 -32.66
CA VAL A 302 -11.24 0.81 -31.69
C VAL A 302 -10.94 -0.66 -31.98
N LEU A 303 -9.66 -0.99 -32.05
CA LEU A 303 -9.16 -2.34 -32.28
C LEU A 303 -8.94 -3.07 -30.95
N GLY A 304 -8.82 -4.38 -31.05
CA GLY A 304 -8.58 -5.22 -29.87
C GLY A 304 -7.26 -4.98 -29.12
N ALA A 305 -6.32 -4.19 -29.64
CA ALA A 305 -5.09 -3.79 -28.98
C ALA A 305 -5.27 -2.68 -27.91
N CYS A 306 -6.49 -2.15 -27.77
CA CYS A 306 -6.78 -1.10 -26.79
C CYS A 306 -6.44 -1.55 -25.38
N THR A 307 -5.64 -0.76 -24.65
CA THR A 307 -5.22 -1.00 -23.27
C THR A 307 -6.06 -0.24 -22.23
N GLY A 308 -6.99 0.63 -22.70
CA GLY A 308 -7.85 1.39 -21.80
C GLY A 308 -7.20 2.59 -21.11
N CYS A 309 -6.13 3.13 -21.68
CA CYS A 309 -5.38 4.26 -21.07
C CYS A 309 -6.14 5.60 -21.02
N GLY A 310 -7.25 5.75 -21.76
CA GLY A 310 -8.11 6.94 -21.72
C GLY A 310 -7.60 8.16 -22.49
N LEU A 311 -6.39 8.17 -23.03
CA LEU A 311 -5.81 9.35 -23.70
C LEU A 311 -6.64 9.84 -24.91
N CYS A 312 -7.21 8.92 -25.68
CA CYS A 312 -8.07 9.26 -26.83
C CYS A 312 -9.37 9.94 -26.38
N ALA A 313 -9.98 9.50 -25.27
CA ALA A 313 -11.17 10.11 -24.70
C ALA A 313 -10.91 11.53 -24.21
N ALA A 314 -9.81 11.76 -23.49
CA ALA A 314 -9.43 13.08 -22.98
C ALA A 314 -9.11 14.11 -24.09
N LYS A 315 -8.79 13.65 -25.30
CA LYS A 315 -8.45 14.52 -26.46
C LYS A 315 -9.55 14.62 -27.50
N CYS A 316 -10.68 13.97 -27.29
CA CYS A 316 -11.77 14.01 -28.26
C CYS A 316 -12.56 15.33 -28.15
N PRO A 317 -12.55 16.22 -29.19
CA PRO A 317 -13.21 17.53 -29.12
C PRO A 317 -14.74 17.43 -29.26
N LYS A 318 -15.26 16.26 -29.58
CA LYS A 318 -16.71 16.01 -29.75
C LYS A 318 -17.27 15.04 -28.69
N ASP A 319 -16.48 14.70 -27.67
CA ASP A 319 -16.85 13.73 -26.62
C ASP A 319 -17.45 12.43 -27.20
N ALA A 320 -16.99 12.05 -28.38
CA ALA A 320 -17.43 10.85 -29.08
C ALA A 320 -16.81 9.56 -28.52
N ILE A 321 -15.90 9.65 -27.51
CA ILE A 321 -15.18 8.49 -26.98
C ILE A 321 -15.52 8.31 -25.52
N THR A 322 -16.10 7.15 -25.19
CA THR A 322 -16.42 6.74 -23.81
C THR A 322 -15.56 5.56 -23.41
N MET A 323 -15.23 5.51 -22.11
CA MET A 323 -14.51 4.37 -21.55
C MET A 323 -15.52 3.38 -20.95
N ARG A 324 -15.52 2.14 -21.48
CA ARG A 324 -16.41 1.05 -21.06
C ARG A 324 -15.62 -0.05 -20.40
N ASP A 325 -16.24 -0.82 -19.52
CA ASP A 325 -15.61 -1.98 -18.91
C ASP A 325 -15.37 -3.06 -19.99
N ARG A 326 -14.19 -3.59 -20.01
CA ARG A 326 -13.81 -4.62 -20.98
C ARG A 326 -14.37 -5.97 -20.56
N ARG A 327 -15.16 -6.60 -21.44
CA ARG A 327 -15.86 -7.87 -21.15
C ARG A 327 -14.98 -9.13 -21.14
N ALA A 328 -13.70 -9.06 -21.53
CA ALA A 328 -12.81 -10.22 -21.57
C ALA A 328 -11.42 -9.89 -21.02
N PRO A 329 -10.92 -10.59 -20.00
CA PRO A 329 -9.53 -10.49 -19.57
C PRO A 329 -8.61 -10.99 -20.69
N ARG A 330 -7.55 -10.23 -20.98
CA ARG A 330 -6.47 -10.63 -21.90
C ARG A 330 -5.18 -10.88 -21.12
N ASN A 331 -5.20 -11.79 -20.18
CA ASN A 331 -3.97 -12.27 -19.60
C ASN A 331 -3.57 -13.59 -20.28
N LYS A 332 -2.38 -13.66 -20.85
CA LYS A 332 -1.84 -14.93 -21.37
C LYS A 332 -1.73 -15.97 -20.28
N LEU A 333 -1.57 -15.56 -19.02
CA LEU A 333 -1.48 -16.45 -17.86
C LEU A 333 -2.84 -17.02 -17.44
N ASP A 334 -3.94 -16.31 -17.67
CA ASP A 334 -5.29 -16.79 -17.35
C ASP A 334 -5.75 -17.90 -18.31
N LYS A 335 -5.13 -18.00 -19.50
CA LYS A 335 -5.37 -19.12 -20.43
C LYS A 335 -4.75 -20.44 -19.97
N VAL A 336 -3.82 -20.42 -19.03
CA VAL A 336 -3.04 -21.60 -18.62
C VAL A 336 -3.56 -22.25 -17.33
N LYS A 337 -4.34 -21.53 -16.51
CA LYS A 337 -4.87 -22.12 -15.26
C LYS A 337 -6.34 -21.75 -15.08
N LYS A 338 -7.26 -22.57 -15.60
CA LYS A 338 -8.53 -22.83 -14.90
C LYS A 338 -8.13 -23.26 -13.50
N ALA A 339 -8.52 -22.47 -12.51
CA ALA A 339 -8.29 -22.81 -11.11
C ALA A 339 -8.81 -24.25 -10.88
N PRO A 340 -8.04 -25.14 -10.24
CA PRO A 340 -8.60 -26.38 -9.75
C PRO A 340 -9.74 -26.01 -8.80
N ALA A 341 -10.87 -26.69 -8.97
CA ALA A 341 -12.03 -26.56 -8.12
C ALA A 341 -11.60 -26.55 -6.65
N ALA A 342 -12.17 -25.62 -5.88
CA ALA A 342 -11.87 -25.40 -4.47
C ALA A 342 -11.65 -26.71 -3.73
N ALA A 343 -10.43 -26.96 -3.30
CA ALA A 343 -10.13 -28.05 -2.39
C ALA A 343 -10.90 -27.78 -1.10
N LYS A 344 -11.65 -28.79 -0.65
CA LYS A 344 -12.36 -28.76 0.63
C LYS A 344 -11.41 -28.28 1.73
N PRO A 345 -11.86 -27.42 2.66
CA PRO A 345 -11.01 -26.98 3.77
C PRO A 345 -10.56 -28.21 4.56
N ALA A 346 -9.25 -28.35 4.75
CA ALA A 346 -8.68 -29.34 5.64
C ALA A 346 -9.21 -29.08 7.05
N ALA A 347 -9.66 -30.15 7.69
CA ALA A 347 -10.14 -30.10 9.06
C ALA A 347 -9.06 -29.55 10.00
N PRO A 348 -9.43 -28.79 11.04
CA PRO A 348 -8.48 -28.24 12.00
C PRO A 348 -7.70 -29.37 12.67
N VAL A 349 -6.38 -29.32 12.59
CA VAL A 349 -5.48 -30.24 13.30
C VAL A 349 -5.62 -29.92 14.78
N ALA A 350 -6.19 -30.87 15.52
CA ALA A 350 -6.28 -30.80 16.97
C ALA A 350 -4.86 -30.79 17.59
N PRO A 351 -4.62 -30.04 18.69
CA PRO A 351 -3.33 -30.02 19.36
C PRO A 351 -3.05 -31.41 19.96
N LYS A 352 -1.90 -32.00 19.60
CA LYS A 352 -1.40 -33.20 20.24
C LYS A 352 -1.08 -32.90 21.72
N ALA A 353 -1.67 -33.66 22.62
CA ALA A 353 -1.35 -33.65 24.04
C ALA A 353 0.14 -33.97 24.28
N PRO A 354 0.77 -33.38 25.34
CA PRO A 354 2.16 -33.65 25.66
C PRO A 354 2.33 -35.13 26.06
N ALA A 355 3.38 -35.75 25.51
CA ALA A 355 3.75 -37.12 25.87
C ALA A 355 4.24 -37.13 27.32
N GLU A 356 3.59 -37.94 28.16
CA GLU A 356 4.05 -38.28 29.51
C GLU A 356 5.39 -39.02 29.44
N SER A 357 6.37 -38.48 30.13
CA SER A 357 7.67 -39.13 30.38
C SER A 357 7.50 -40.26 31.40
N LYS A 358 7.87 -41.45 31.04
CA LYS A 358 8.25 -42.49 31.99
C LYS A 358 9.76 -42.52 32.13
#